data_740ddf0c1f0d5f2d307a2d72e57503cd
#
_entry.id   740ddf0c1f0d5f2d307a2d72e57503cd
#
_cell.length_a   1.000
_cell.length_b   1.000
_cell.length_c   1.000
_cell.angle_alpha   90.00
_cell.angle_beta   90.00
_cell.angle_gamma   90.00
#
_symmetry.space_group_name_H-M   'P 1'
#
loop_
_entity.id
_entity.type
_entity.pdbx_description
1 polymer ?
#
loop_
_entity_poly.entity_id
_entity_poly.type
_entity_poly.pdbx_seq_one_letter_code
_entity_poly.pdbx_strand_id
1 'polypeptide(L)'
;MRQIIAVLAIAILAGCASLPGPTPVSVEDVTALTGTWQGWLVTERGFNLINFEIRADGSFEVSGRSVRASGILAVTDGRLRFDGTGPWRGTLVPEGSGDRRALRLERDDRLYRGTLHPFSHAG
;
A
#
# COMPACT_ATOMS: atom_id res chain seq x y z
N MET A 1 0.23 45.42 7.57
CA MET A 1 -1.10 44.98 7.90
C MET A 1 -1.64 43.92 6.94
N ARG A 2 -1.40 44.07 5.67
CA ARG A 2 -1.95 43.11 4.68
C ARG A 2 -1.31 41.75 4.76
N GLN A 3 -0.05 41.68 5.17
CA GLN A 3 0.63 40.39 5.27
C GLN A 3 0.06 39.49 6.36
N ILE A 4 -0.57 40.10 7.36
CA ILE A 4 -1.14 39.33 8.46
C ILE A 4 -2.27 38.43 7.97
N ILE A 5 -3.05 38.89 7.01
CA ILE A 5 -4.17 38.16 6.46
C ILE A 5 -3.68 36.90 5.73
N ALA A 6 -2.59 37.01 4.99
CA ALA A 6 -2.05 35.88 4.27
C ALA A 6 -1.59 34.75 5.21
N VAL A 7 -1.00 35.14 6.34
CA VAL A 7 -0.55 34.15 7.32
C VAL A 7 -1.72 33.37 7.90
N LEU A 8 -2.82 34.04 8.16
CA LEU A 8 -4.01 33.38 8.69
C LEU A 8 -4.57 32.33 7.71
N ALA A 9 -4.56 32.65 6.44
CA ALA A 9 -5.04 31.70 5.43
C ALA A 9 -4.23 30.41 5.42
N ILE A 10 -2.92 30.52 5.57
CA ILE A 10 -2.03 29.36 5.62
C ILE A 10 -2.33 28.49 6.84
N ALA A 11 -2.59 29.11 7.97
CA ALA A 11 -2.90 28.37 9.19
C ALA A 11 -4.18 27.55 9.06
N ILE A 12 -5.17 28.07 8.37
CA ILE A 12 -6.42 27.35 8.16
C ILE A 12 -6.19 26.10 7.30
N LEU A 13 -5.39 26.19 6.25
CA LEU A 13 -5.09 25.05 5.41
C LEU A 13 -4.37 23.94 6.18
N ALA A 14 -3.44 24.32 7.05
CA ALA A 14 -2.75 23.35 7.87
C ALA A 14 -3.69 22.61 8.80
N GLY A 15 -4.69 23.30 9.34
CA GLY A 15 -5.70 22.66 10.19
C GLY A 15 -6.51 21.63 9.48
N CYS A 16 -6.84 21.83 8.21
CA CYS A 16 -7.61 20.89 7.44
C CYS A 16 -6.88 19.58 7.14
N ALA A 17 -5.55 19.61 7.17
CA ALA A 17 -4.74 18.44 6.86
C ALA A 17 -4.70 17.41 7.98
N SER A 18 -5.25 17.73 9.14
CA SER A 18 -5.18 16.84 10.30
C SER A 18 -6.46 16.05 10.54
N LEU A 19 -7.25 15.83 9.52
CA LEU A 19 -8.47 15.03 9.64
C LEU A 19 -8.14 13.58 9.98
N PRO A 20 -8.92 12.95 10.88
CA PRO A 20 -8.70 11.56 11.24
C PRO A 20 -9.02 10.63 10.08
N GLY A 21 -8.35 9.48 10.06
CA GLY A 21 -8.57 8.46 9.05
C GLY A 21 -7.29 7.73 8.72
N PRO A 22 -7.35 6.67 7.90
CA PRO A 22 -6.16 6.01 7.43
C PRO A 22 -5.30 7.00 6.66
N THR A 23 -4.08 7.20 7.10
CA THR A 23 -3.17 8.13 6.48
C THR A 23 -2.17 7.37 5.64
N PRO A 24 -2.04 7.68 4.34
CA PRO A 24 -0.99 7.07 3.54
C PRO A 24 0.36 7.36 4.17
N VAL A 25 1.16 6.32 4.31
CA VAL A 25 2.49 6.43 4.90
C VAL A 25 3.49 6.60 3.76
N SER A 26 4.35 7.60 3.89
CA SER A 26 5.41 7.78 2.93
C SER A 26 6.41 6.63 3.05
N VAL A 27 6.71 5.98 1.94
CA VAL A 27 7.66 4.88 1.92
C VAL A 27 8.89 5.33 1.15
N GLU A 28 9.97 5.52 1.86
CA GLU A 28 11.25 5.84 1.25
C GLU A 28 12.07 4.58 1.02
N ASP A 29 11.80 3.56 1.81
CA ASP A 29 12.57 2.33 1.80
C ASP A 29 11.63 1.12 1.89
N VAL A 30 11.72 0.27 0.89
CA VAL A 30 10.90 -0.94 0.79
C VAL A 30 11.19 -1.91 1.95
N THR A 31 12.37 -1.84 2.55
CA THR A 31 12.73 -2.75 3.65
C THR A 31 11.80 -2.61 4.84
N ALA A 32 11.19 -1.44 5.04
CA ALA A 32 10.23 -1.25 6.11
C ALA A 32 8.98 -2.10 5.95
N LEU A 33 8.74 -2.62 4.76
CA LEU A 33 7.57 -3.44 4.44
C LEU A 33 7.89 -4.92 4.35
N THR A 34 9.12 -5.31 4.68
CA THR A 34 9.54 -6.71 4.60
C THR A 34 8.66 -7.60 5.46
N GLY A 35 8.25 -8.72 4.91
CA GLY A 35 7.42 -9.68 5.61
C GLY A 35 6.31 -10.24 4.72
N THR A 36 5.45 -11.01 5.34
CA THR A 36 4.30 -11.59 4.65
C THR A 36 3.06 -10.77 4.96
N TRP A 37 2.35 -10.42 3.91
CA TRP A 37 1.09 -9.69 4.01
C TRP A 37 -0.01 -10.57 3.43
N GLN A 38 -1.18 -10.53 4.04
CA GLN A 38 -2.28 -11.39 3.64
C GLN A 38 -3.58 -10.60 3.60
N GLY A 39 -4.41 -10.90 2.64
CA GLY A 39 -5.72 -10.27 2.55
C GLY A 39 -6.59 -10.87 1.46
N TRP A 40 -7.85 -10.50 1.54
CA TRP A 40 -8.84 -10.90 0.55
C TRP A 40 -8.90 -9.85 -0.54
N LEU A 41 -8.62 -10.27 -1.77
CA LEU A 41 -8.73 -9.37 -2.92
C LEU A 41 -10.03 -9.63 -3.64
N VAL A 42 -10.69 -8.55 -4.04
CA VAL A 42 -11.88 -8.60 -4.88
C VAL A 42 -11.43 -8.85 -6.31
N THR A 43 -12.03 -9.85 -6.95
CA THR A 43 -11.73 -10.19 -8.33
C THR A 43 -13.04 -10.34 -9.09
N GLU A 44 -12.97 -10.57 -10.40
CA GLU A 44 -14.15 -10.79 -11.22
C GLU A 44 -14.94 -12.03 -10.78
N ARG A 45 -14.27 -12.99 -10.16
CA ARG A 45 -14.88 -14.25 -9.74
C ARG A 45 -15.18 -14.31 -8.26
N GLY A 46 -15.13 -13.16 -7.56
CA GLY A 46 -15.37 -13.10 -6.14
C GLY A 46 -14.11 -12.72 -5.38
N PHE A 47 -13.96 -13.30 -4.18
CA PHE A 47 -12.84 -12.97 -3.31
C PHE A 47 -11.79 -14.08 -3.36
N ASN A 48 -10.52 -13.68 -3.41
CA ASN A 48 -9.39 -14.59 -3.31
C ASN A 48 -8.48 -14.17 -2.17
N LEU A 49 -8.11 -15.13 -1.36
CA LEU A 49 -7.12 -14.91 -0.31
C LEU A 49 -5.74 -14.94 -0.94
N ILE A 50 -4.99 -13.88 -0.72
CA ILE A 50 -3.66 -13.70 -1.33
C ILE A 50 -2.62 -13.51 -0.25
N ASN A 51 -1.49 -14.17 -0.41
CA ASN A 51 -0.28 -13.91 0.36
C ASN A 51 0.67 -13.10 -0.50
N PHE A 52 1.16 -12.02 0.04
CA PHE A 52 2.09 -11.12 -0.65
C PHE A 52 3.33 -11.02 0.22
N GLU A 53 4.40 -11.66 -0.21
CA GLU A 53 5.65 -11.68 0.54
C GLU A 53 6.59 -10.62 -0.02
N ILE A 54 7.09 -9.76 0.85
CA ILE A 54 8.04 -8.72 0.49
C ILE A 54 9.36 -9.04 1.14
N ARG A 55 10.43 -9.12 0.34
CA ARG A 55 11.76 -9.43 0.81
C ARG A 55 12.60 -8.17 0.97
N ALA A 56 13.63 -8.28 1.77
CA ALA A 56 14.51 -7.13 2.07
C ALA A 56 15.18 -6.55 0.82
N ASP A 57 15.37 -7.35 -0.21
CA ASP A 57 15.99 -6.89 -1.45
C ASP A 57 15.02 -6.16 -2.39
N GLY A 58 13.77 -6.02 -1.98
CA GLY A 58 12.75 -5.36 -2.80
C GLY A 58 12.00 -6.30 -3.74
N SER A 59 12.32 -7.58 -3.74
CA SER A 59 11.55 -8.53 -4.52
C SER A 59 10.28 -8.93 -3.78
N PHE A 60 9.29 -9.39 -4.53
CA PHE A 60 8.06 -9.87 -3.95
C PHE A 60 7.59 -11.16 -4.60
N GLU A 61 6.77 -11.88 -3.90
CA GLU A 61 6.09 -13.06 -4.42
C GLU A 61 4.64 -13.04 -3.98
N VAL A 62 3.74 -13.25 -4.93
CA VAL A 62 2.31 -13.35 -4.68
C VAL A 62 1.90 -14.80 -4.85
N SER A 63 1.14 -15.30 -3.91
CA SER A 63 0.59 -16.65 -4.00
C SER A 63 -0.85 -16.68 -3.50
N GLY A 64 -1.64 -17.53 -4.11
CA GLY A 64 -3.01 -17.74 -3.74
C GLY A 64 -3.52 -18.98 -4.42
N ARG A 65 -4.81 -19.20 -4.36
CA ARG A 65 -5.40 -20.44 -4.87
C ARG A 65 -5.12 -20.65 -6.36
N SER A 66 -5.24 -19.58 -7.14
CA SER A 66 -5.03 -19.66 -8.60
C SER A 66 -4.03 -18.61 -9.05
N VAL A 67 -3.24 -18.08 -8.12
CA VAL A 67 -2.37 -16.96 -8.40
C VAL A 67 -0.96 -17.30 -7.96
N ARG A 68 0.00 -17.04 -8.85
CA ARG A 68 1.40 -17.10 -8.51
C ARG A 68 2.14 -16.11 -9.40
N ALA A 69 2.81 -15.17 -8.77
CA ALA A 69 3.58 -14.17 -9.50
C ALA A 69 4.74 -13.71 -8.64
N SER A 70 5.75 -13.18 -9.29
CA SER A 70 6.90 -12.62 -8.60
C SER A 70 7.43 -11.43 -9.38
N GLY A 71 8.15 -10.57 -8.71
CA GLY A 71 8.69 -9.39 -9.34
C GLY A 71 9.43 -8.51 -8.36
N ILE A 72 9.45 -7.22 -8.65
CA ILE A 72 10.16 -6.25 -7.83
C ILE A 72 9.24 -5.09 -7.44
N LEU A 73 9.54 -4.50 -6.30
CA LEU A 73 8.90 -3.29 -5.82
C LEU A 73 9.84 -2.12 -6.07
N ALA A 74 9.25 -0.98 -6.42
CA ALA A 74 10.00 0.23 -6.61
C ALA A 74 9.17 1.43 -6.16
N VAL A 75 9.87 2.46 -5.66
CA VAL A 75 9.23 3.72 -5.35
C VAL A 75 9.47 4.65 -6.52
N THR A 76 8.39 5.09 -7.15
CA THR A 76 8.44 5.99 -8.29
C THR A 76 7.54 7.18 -8.01
N ASP A 77 8.11 8.38 -8.00
CA ASP A 77 7.37 9.61 -7.72
C ASP A 77 6.61 9.53 -6.39
N GLY A 78 7.25 8.95 -5.37
CA GLY A 78 6.65 8.79 -4.06
C GLY A 78 5.60 7.70 -3.98
N ARG A 79 5.38 6.96 -5.04
CA ARG A 79 4.42 5.87 -5.09
C ARG A 79 5.11 4.53 -5.10
N LEU A 80 4.58 3.61 -4.34
CA LEU A 80 5.08 2.25 -4.30
C LEU A 80 4.39 1.45 -5.41
N ARG A 81 5.20 0.91 -6.31
CA ARG A 81 4.72 0.13 -7.44
C ARG A 81 5.25 -1.27 -7.37
N PHE A 82 4.42 -2.24 -7.74
CA PHE A 82 4.89 -3.59 -7.93
C PHE A 82 4.85 -3.93 -9.43
N ASP A 83 5.89 -4.60 -9.89
CA ASP A 83 6.04 -4.99 -11.28
C ASP A 83 6.49 -6.44 -11.33
N GLY A 84 5.59 -7.30 -11.70
CA GLY A 84 5.83 -8.73 -11.69
C GLY A 84 5.45 -9.39 -12.99
N THR A 85 5.40 -10.70 -12.94
CA THR A 85 5.10 -11.53 -14.10
C THR A 85 3.66 -11.36 -14.54
N GLY A 86 3.45 -11.40 -15.85
CA GLY A 86 2.13 -11.28 -16.44
C GLY A 86 1.44 -9.98 -16.08
N PRO A 87 0.16 -10.04 -15.71
CA PRO A 87 -0.60 -8.84 -15.40
C PRO A 87 -0.35 -8.30 -13.99
N TRP A 88 0.60 -8.87 -13.22
CA TRP A 88 0.82 -8.48 -11.84
C TRP A 88 1.67 -7.22 -11.75
N ARG A 89 1.04 -6.12 -12.13
CA ARG A 89 1.59 -4.77 -12.03
C ARG A 89 0.55 -3.88 -11.40
N GLY A 90 0.99 -3.01 -10.51
CA GLY A 90 0.05 -2.13 -9.88
C GLY A 90 0.66 -1.28 -8.79
N THR A 91 -0.19 -0.82 -7.91
CA THR A 91 0.17 0.11 -6.85
C THR A 91 -0.12 -0.51 -5.50
N LEU A 92 0.80 -0.28 -4.57
CA LEU A 92 0.59 -0.57 -3.16
C LEU A 92 0.60 0.74 -2.40
N VAL A 93 -0.43 0.96 -1.59
CA VAL A 93 -0.52 2.16 -0.77
C VAL A 93 -0.41 1.73 0.69
N PRO A 94 0.73 2.00 1.35
CA PRO A 94 0.84 1.73 2.76
C PRO A 94 -0.08 2.65 3.54
N GLU A 95 -0.80 2.07 4.48
CA GLU A 95 -1.70 2.80 5.35
C GLU A 95 -1.43 2.40 6.78
N GLY A 96 -1.61 3.33 7.69
CA GLY A 96 -1.42 3.06 9.09
C GLY A 96 -2.35 3.87 9.95
N SER A 97 -2.80 3.27 11.05
CA SER A 97 -3.61 3.94 12.03
C SER A 97 -3.25 3.35 13.39
N GLY A 98 -2.50 4.11 14.18
CA GLY A 98 -1.99 3.63 15.45
C GLY A 98 -1.01 2.47 15.23
N ASP A 99 -1.28 1.35 15.88
CA ASP A 99 -0.44 0.16 15.75
C ASP A 99 -0.82 -0.70 14.55
N ARG A 100 -1.83 -0.32 13.81
CA ARG A 100 -2.31 -1.11 12.69
C ARG A 100 -1.64 -0.66 11.40
N ARG A 101 -1.18 -1.64 10.64
CA ARG A 101 -0.56 -1.40 9.34
C ARG A 101 -1.32 -2.17 8.29
N ALA A 102 -1.45 -1.58 7.12
CA ALA A 102 -2.12 -2.21 6.00
C ALA A 102 -1.47 -1.77 4.70
N LEU A 103 -1.61 -2.60 3.68
CA LEU A 103 -1.22 -2.27 2.31
C LEU A 103 -2.45 -2.39 1.44
N ARG A 104 -2.83 -1.31 0.80
CA ARG A 104 -3.91 -1.36 -0.17
C ARG A 104 -3.33 -1.67 -1.53
N LEU A 105 -3.80 -2.74 -2.13
CA LEU A 105 -3.31 -3.24 -3.40
C LEU A 105 -4.33 -2.98 -4.50
N GLU A 106 -3.86 -2.51 -5.64
CA GLU A 106 -4.67 -2.39 -6.84
C GLU A 106 -3.83 -2.71 -8.06
N ARG A 107 -4.23 -3.71 -8.85
CA ARG A 107 -3.59 -3.99 -10.12
C ARG A 107 -3.99 -2.91 -11.14
N ASP A 108 -3.11 -2.66 -12.08
CA ASP A 108 -3.35 -1.63 -13.09
C ASP A 108 -4.59 -1.92 -13.94
N ASP A 109 -4.91 -3.20 -14.13
CA ASP A 109 -6.11 -3.59 -14.88
C ASP A 109 -7.38 -3.53 -14.03
N ARG A 110 -7.24 -3.23 -12.73
CA ARG A 110 -8.34 -3.13 -11.76
C ARG A 110 -9.11 -4.42 -11.53
N LEU A 111 -8.60 -5.54 -11.99
CA LEU A 111 -9.25 -6.82 -11.79
C LEU A 111 -8.99 -7.43 -10.41
N TYR A 112 -7.95 -6.97 -9.73
CA TYR A 112 -7.63 -7.38 -8.37
C TYR A 112 -7.40 -6.14 -7.53
N ARG A 113 -8.12 -6.04 -6.41
CA ARG A 113 -7.96 -4.93 -5.48
C ARG A 113 -8.39 -5.36 -4.09
N GLY A 114 -7.76 -4.82 -3.09
CA GLY A 114 -8.11 -5.11 -1.70
C GLY A 114 -7.06 -4.60 -0.74
N THR A 115 -7.20 -4.99 0.51
CA THR A 115 -6.32 -4.57 1.57
C THR A 115 -5.61 -5.78 2.17
N LEU A 116 -4.30 -5.64 2.31
CA LEU A 116 -3.46 -6.67 2.90
C LEU A 116 -3.05 -6.23 4.30
N HIS A 117 -2.97 -7.18 5.20
CA HIS A 117 -2.54 -6.96 6.58
C HIS A 117 -1.32 -7.80 6.89
N PRO A 118 -0.45 -7.36 7.80
CA PRO A 118 0.69 -8.17 8.18
C PRO A 118 0.24 -9.52 8.70
N PHE A 119 0.83 -10.57 8.18
CA PHE A 119 0.55 -11.93 8.62
C PHE A 119 1.60 -12.34 9.63
N SER A 120 1.17 -12.71 10.83
CA SER A 120 2.07 -13.12 11.90
C SER A 120 1.87 -14.59 12.20
N HIS A 121 3.00 -15.32 12.23
CA HIS A 121 2.99 -16.72 12.64
C HIS A 121 3.04 -16.88 14.15
N ALA A 122 3.23 -15.80 14.87
CA ALA A 122 3.28 -15.84 16.33
C ALA A 122 1.86 -15.94 16.88
N GLY A 123 1.23 -16.99 16.53
CA GLY A 123 -0.16 -17.23 16.95
C GLY A 123 -0.26 -17.49 18.40
#